data_8536fe8536b4731635a2905bd903337b
#
_entry.id   8536fe8536b4731635a2905bd903337b
#
_cell.length_a   1.000
_cell.length_b   1.000
_cell.length_c   1.000
_cell.angle_alpha   90.00
_cell.angle_beta   90.00
_cell.angle_gamma   90.00
#
_symmetry.space_group_name_H-M   'P 1'
#
loop_
_entity.id
_entity.type
_entity.pdbx_description
1 polymer ?
#
loop_
_entity_poly.entity_id
_entity_poly.type
_entity_poly.pdbx_seq_one_letter_code
_entity_poly.pdbx_strand_id
1 'polypeptide(L)'
;MGEQQLDCALDLMRRLPPQHCDKNLTDLIDLCPHLVDDLLSTIDQPLKIAADRETGKQYLLCDYNRDGDSYRSPWSNTYDPPLEDGQLPSEKRRKMEIEANAAFESYRDLYFEGGVSSVYFWDLDNGGFAGIVLIKKEGDGAKNISGCWDSIHVIEITERARQAHYKLTSTIMLWLQTNKSVSGVMNLGGSLTRQHEMDAPINDQNTHLANMGRMIEDQESKMRLTINEIYFGKTKKVMSDLRSMEKQSELEKQDEIVREISNSIANRGAN
;
A
#
# COMPACT_ATOMS: atom_id res chain seq x y z
N MET A 1 16.08 -8.92 -22.47
CA MET A 1 14.64 -9.03 -22.84
C MET A 1 13.79 -9.44 -21.63
N GLY A 2 14.18 -10.43 -20.82
CA GLY A 2 13.37 -10.86 -19.66
C GLY A 2 13.13 -9.77 -18.59
N GLU A 3 14.17 -9.05 -18.20
CA GLU A 3 14.09 -8.00 -17.19
C GLU A 3 13.13 -6.85 -17.59
N GLN A 4 13.19 -6.43 -18.85
CA GLN A 4 12.29 -5.40 -19.37
C GLN A 4 10.83 -5.88 -19.47
N GLN A 5 10.61 -7.17 -19.74
CA GLN A 5 9.27 -7.76 -19.73
C GLN A 5 8.73 -7.87 -18.29
N LEU A 6 9.57 -8.26 -17.34
CA LEU A 6 9.21 -8.29 -15.93
C LEU A 6 8.81 -6.89 -15.42
N ASP A 7 9.61 -5.86 -15.70
CA ASP A 7 9.29 -4.48 -15.33
C ASP A 7 7.95 -4.03 -15.90
N CYS A 8 7.67 -4.33 -17.17
CA CYS A 8 6.38 -4.00 -17.79
C CYS A 8 5.22 -4.75 -17.13
N ALA A 9 5.41 -6.02 -16.79
CA ALA A 9 4.40 -6.84 -16.11
C ALA A 9 4.10 -6.32 -14.71
N LEU A 10 5.13 -6.00 -13.93
CA LEU A 10 5.00 -5.40 -12.60
C LEU A 10 4.32 -4.03 -12.66
N ASP A 11 4.67 -3.19 -13.64
CA ASP A 11 4.06 -1.88 -13.82
C ASP A 11 2.58 -1.98 -14.22
N LEU A 12 2.21 -2.98 -15.02
CA LEU A 12 0.82 -3.29 -15.32
C LEU A 12 0.06 -3.71 -14.07
N MET A 13 0.59 -4.66 -13.29
CA MET A 13 -0.06 -5.14 -12.07
C MET A 13 -0.29 -4.03 -11.04
N ARG A 14 0.65 -3.07 -10.90
CA ARG A 14 0.51 -1.91 -10.00
C ARG A 14 -0.63 -0.96 -10.38
N ARG A 15 -1.03 -0.96 -11.65
CA ARG A 15 -2.12 -0.09 -12.18
C ARG A 15 -3.48 -0.77 -12.15
N LEU A 16 -3.51 -2.08 -12.00
CA LEU A 16 -4.76 -2.84 -11.92
C LEU A 16 -5.35 -2.79 -10.50
N PRO A 17 -6.68 -2.85 -10.37
CA PRO A 17 -7.33 -2.89 -9.07
C PRO A 17 -6.88 -4.09 -8.24
N PRO A 18 -6.34 -3.90 -7.02
CA PRO A 18 -5.79 -4.98 -6.21
C PRO A 18 -6.82 -6.04 -5.81
N GLN A 19 -8.11 -5.72 -5.75
CA GLN A 19 -9.17 -6.69 -5.45
C GLN A 19 -9.27 -7.85 -6.47
N HIS A 20 -8.67 -7.70 -7.65
CA HIS A 20 -8.62 -8.73 -8.70
C HIS A 20 -7.20 -9.26 -8.91
N CYS A 21 -6.31 -9.07 -7.94
CA CYS A 21 -4.89 -9.43 -8.05
C CYS A 21 -4.72 -10.91 -8.44
N ASP A 22 -5.39 -11.83 -7.75
CA ASP A 22 -5.29 -13.28 -8.01
C ASP A 22 -5.61 -13.61 -9.48
N LYS A 23 -6.71 -13.07 -10.01
CA LYS A 23 -7.12 -13.28 -11.40
C LYS A 23 -6.14 -12.64 -12.38
N ASN A 24 -5.80 -11.37 -12.16
CA ASN A 24 -4.91 -10.63 -13.05
C ASN A 24 -3.51 -11.27 -13.10
N LEU A 25 -3.02 -11.78 -11.96
CA LEU A 25 -1.75 -12.48 -11.87
C LEU A 25 -1.80 -13.82 -12.63
N THR A 26 -2.88 -14.59 -12.47
CA THR A 26 -3.08 -15.84 -13.23
C THR A 26 -3.11 -15.57 -14.74
N ASP A 27 -3.90 -14.59 -15.17
CA ASP A 27 -4.00 -14.22 -16.59
C ASP A 27 -2.63 -13.76 -17.15
N LEU A 28 -1.83 -13.06 -16.33
CA LEU A 28 -0.49 -12.60 -16.71
C LEU A 28 0.52 -13.75 -16.79
N ILE A 29 0.46 -14.70 -15.87
CA ILE A 29 1.28 -15.93 -15.88
C ILE A 29 0.97 -16.77 -17.11
N ASP A 30 -0.29 -16.89 -17.49
CA ASP A 30 -0.70 -17.61 -18.72
C ASP A 30 -0.13 -16.95 -19.98
N LEU A 31 -0.01 -15.62 -20.02
CA LEU A 31 0.60 -14.87 -21.11
C LEU A 31 2.13 -14.95 -21.12
N CYS A 32 2.77 -15.01 -19.98
CA CYS A 32 4.22 -14.98 -19.79
C CYS A 32 4.71 -16.07 -18.82
N PRO A 33 4.58 -17.37 -19.15
CA PRO A 33 4.88 -18.48 -18.22
C PRO A 33 6.34 -18.50 -17.73
N HIS A 34 7.26 -17.92 -18.49
CA HIS A 34 8.68 -17.85 -18.11
C HIS A 34 8.99 -16.85 -16.99
N LEU A 35 8.02 -16.00 -16.60
CA LEU A 35 8.15 -15.02 -15.51
C LEU A 35 7.42 -15.46 -14.24
N VAL A 36 6.90 -16.69 -14.17
CA VAL A 36 6.03 -17.14 -13.07
C VAL A 36 6.70 -16.98 -11.71
N ASP A 37 7.95 -17.43 -11.55
CA ASP A 37 8.67 -17.39 -10.28
C ASP A 37 8.94 -15.93 -9.83
N ASP A 38 9.37 -15.08 -10.77
CA ASP A 38 9.62 -13.67 -10.54
C ASP A 38 8.34 -12.90 -10.17
N LEU A 39 7.23 -13.19 -10.86
CA LEU A 39 5.94 -12.55 -10.60
C LEU A 39 5.37 -12.98 -9.25
N LEU A 40 5.38 -14.29 -8.94
CA LEU A 40 4.87 -14.81 -7.67
C LEU A 40 5.70 -14.33 -6.47
N SER A 41 7.01 -14.14 -6.63
CA SER A 41 7.88 -13.65 -5.56
C SER A 41 7.85 -12.14 -5.35
N THR A 42 7.38 -11.37 -6.35
CA THR A 42 7.47 -9.89 -6.33
C THR A 42 6.12 -9.21 -6.11
N ILE A 43 5.00 -9.87 -6.46
CA ILE A 43 3.67 -9.25 -6.38
C ILE A 43 3.02 -9.59 -5.04
N ASP A 44 2.90 -8.57 -4.18
CA ASP A 44 2.11 -8.67 -2.96
C ASP A 44 0.62 -8.86 -3.27
N GLN A 45 -0.03 -9.69 -2.48
CA GLN A 45 -1.46 -9.94 -2.59
C GLN A 45 -2.24 -9.18 -1.53
N PRO A 46 -3.53 -8.84 -1.78
CA PRO A 46 -4.40 -8.23 -0.78
C PRO A 46 -4.46 -9.07 0.50
N LEU A 47 -4.32 -8.40 1.64
CA LEU A 47 -4.30 -9.05 2.94
C LEU A 47 -5.65 -9.69 3.26
N LYS A 48 -5.62 -10.88 3.86
CA LYS A 48 -6.81 -11.61 4.35
C LYS A 48 -6.81 -11.61 5.86
N ILE A 49 -8.00 -11.55 6.45
CA ILE A 49 -8.21 -11.54 7.90
C ILE A 49 -8.61 -12.94 8.35
N ALA A 50 -7.99 -13.42 9.43
CA ALA A 50 -8.42 -14.59 10.18
C ALA A 50 -8.69 -14.22 11.64
N ALA A 51 -9.32 -15.12 12.38
CA ALA A 51 -9.56 -14.99 13.82
C ALA A 51 -8.81 -16.08 14.58
N ASP A 52 -8.08 -15.68 15.61
CA ASP A 52 -7.41 -16.60 16.53
C ASP A 52 -8.44 -17.41 17.34
N ARG A 53 -8.32 -18.72 17.34
CA ARG A 53 -9.29 -19.60 18.00
C ARG A 53 -9.26 -19.52 19.53
N GLU A 54 -8.11 -19.18 20.12
CA GLU A 54 -7.95 -19.14 21.57
C GLU A 54 -8.35 -17.77 22.14
N THR A 55 -7.96 -16.68 21.47
CA THR A 55 -8.16 -15.32 21.96
C THR A 55 -9.35 -14.61 21.33
N GLY A 56 -9.86 -15.10 20.20
CA GLY A 56 -10.88 -14.44 19.39
C GLY A 56 -10.41 -13.17 18.68
N LYS A 57 -9.14 -12.76 18.83
CA LYS A 57 -8.59 -11.59 18.16
C LYS A 57 -8.36 -11.85 16.67
N GLN A 58 -8.61 -10.84 15.86
CA GLN A 58 -8.32 -10.87 14.43
C GLN A 58 -6.82 -10.71 14.15
N TYR A 59 -6.35 -11.34 13.09
CA TYR A 59 -4.98 -11.20 12.60
C TYR A 59 -4.93 -11.33 11.07
N LEU A 60 -3.81 -10.91 10.48
CA LEU A 60 -3.61 -10.86 9.05
C LEU A 60 -2.77 -12.04 8.57
N LEU A 61 -3.19 -12.60 7.44
CA LEU A 61 -2.54 -13.72 6.76
C LEU A 61 -1.54 -13.18 5.74
N CYS A 62 -0.36 -13.79 5.69
CA CYS A 62 0.66 -13.56 4.67
C CYS A 62 1.55 -14.80 4.52
N ASP A 63 2.45 -14.80 3.56
CA ASP A 63 3.36 -15.92 3.34
C ASP A 63 4.36 -16.10 4.49
N TYR A 64 4.65 -15.04 5.25
CA TYR A 64 5.61 -15.07 6.36
C TYR A 64 5.08 -15.69 7.66
N ASN A 65 3.78 -15.84 7.83
CA ASN A 65 3.18 -16.59 8.94
C ASN A 65 2.52 -17.89 8.48
N ARG A 66 2.79 -18.30 7.22
CA ARG A 66 2.25 -19.49 6.59
C ARG A 66 3.22 -20.65 6.67
N ASP A 67 2.69 -21.83 6.94
CA ASP A 67 3.39 -23.12 6.82
C ASP A 67 2.41 -24.13 6.20
N GLY A 68 2.68 -24.54 4.96
CA GLY A 68 1.75 -25.32 4.15
C GLY A 68 0.41 -24.60 3.94
N ASP A 69 -0.68 -25.21 4.42
CA ASP A 69 -2.03 -24.63 4.37
C ASP A 69 -2.46 -23.95 5.68
N SER A 70 -1.54 -23.87 6.66
CA SER A 70 -1.79 -23.34 8.00
C SER A 70 -1.16 -21.97 8.20
N TYR A 71 -1.80 -21.14 9.03
CA TYR A 71 -1.29 -19.80 9.36
C TYR A 71 -1.14 -19.64 10.87
N ARG A 72 0.03 -19.11 11.28
CA ARG A 72 0.33 -18.85 12.69
C ARG A 72 -0.31 -17.54 13.16
N SER A 73 -1.05 -17.63 14.27
CA SER A 73 -1.56 -16.43 14.95
C SER A 73 -0.45 -15.73 15.74
N PRO A 74 -0.33 -14.38 15.67
CA PRO A 74 0.61 -13.64 16.48
C PRO A 74 0.17 -13.52 17.96
N TRP A 75 -1.08 -13.87 18.27
CA TRP A 75 -1.66 -13.79 19.61
C TRP A 75 -1.36 -15.05 20.42
N SER A 76 -1.87 -16.19 20.00
CA SER A 76 -1.67 -17.48 20.67
C SER A 76 -0.36 -18.17 20.30
N ASN A 77 0.30 -17.75 19.21
CA ASN A 77 1.48 -18.40 18.64
C ASN A 77 1.20 -19.84 18.14
N THR A 78 -0.04 -20.15 17.81
CA THR A 78 -0.48 -21.45 17.31
C THR A 78 -0.87 -21.36 15.85
N TYR A 79 -0.76 -22.47 15.13
CA TYR A 79 -1.18 -22.58 13.74
C TYR A 79 -2.65 -22.98 13.62
N ASP A 80 -3.33 -22.46 12.62
CA ASP A 80 -4.69 -22.84 12.23
C ASP A 80 -4.73 -23.13 10.71
N PRO A 81 -5.04 -24.38 10.28
CA PRO A 81 -5.18 -25.61 11.08
C PRO A 81 -3.95 -25.96 11.91
N PRO A 82 -4.08 -26.73 13.02
CA PRO A 82 -2.96 -27.08 13.88
C PRO A 82 -1.86 -27.85 13.13
N LEU A 83 -0.59 -27.51 13.39
CA LEU A 83 0.59 -28.18 12.91
C LEU A 83 1.46 -28.64 14.11
N GLU A 84 1.92 -29.91 14.09
CA GLU A 84 2.77 -30.45 15.15
C GLU A 84 4.23 -29.92 15.07
N ASP A 85 4.73 -29.68 13.85
CA ASP A 85 6.11 -29.30 13.52
C ASP A 85 6.22 -27.91 12.88
N GLY A 86 5.19 -27.06 13.07
CA GLY A 86 5.20 -25.70 12.53
C GLY A 86 6.37 -24.86 13.05
N GLN A 87 6.99 -24.07 12.19
CA GLN A 87 8.10 -23.21 12.55
C GLN A 87 7.67 -22.08 13.48
N LEU A 88 8.24 -22.03 14.67
CA LEU A 88 7.99 -20.97 15.65
C LEU A 88 9.19 -20.01 15.73
N PRO A 89 8.95 -18.71 16.00
CA PRO A 89 10.04 -17.77 16.24
C PRO A 89 10.81 -18.14 17.50
N SER A 90 12.11 -17.82 17.54
CA SER A 90 12.91 -17.96 18.76
C SER A 90 12.31 -17.15 19.92
N GLU A 91 12.62 -17.54 21.19
CA GLU A 91 12.08 -16.81 22.36
C GLU A 91 12.37 -15.30 22.31
N LYS A 92 13.57 -14.92 21.85
CA LYS A 92 13.97 -13.52 21.68
C LYS A 92 13.04 -12.81 20.67
N ARG A 93 12.76 -13.44 19.54
CA ARG A 93 11.87 -12.88 18.51
C ARG A 93 10.43 -12.88 18.95
N ARG A 94 10.00 -13.92 19.68
CA ARG A 94 8.64 -13.96 20.22
C ARG A 94 8.35 -12.84 21.21
N LYS A 95 9.28 -12.52 22.12
CA LYS A 95 9.12 -11.37 23.04
C LYS A 95 8.97 -10.06 22.25
N MET A 96 9.85 -9.83 21.28
CA MET A 96 9.80 -8.65 20.43
C MET A 96 8.50 -8.59 19.59
N GLU A 97 8.02 -9.72 19.11
CA GLU A 97 6.78 -9.83 18.35
C GLU A 97 5.55 -9.43 19.19
N ILE A 98 5.50 -9.85 20.46
CA ILE A 98 4.41 -9.46 21.38
C ILE A 98 4.42 -7.94 21.62
N GLU A 99 5.60 -7.37 21.91
CA GLU A 99 5.75 -5.92 22.12
C GLU A 99 5.42 -5.13 20.83
N ALA A 100 5.85 -5.62 19.68
CA ALA A 100 5.57 -5.02 18.39
C ALA A 100 4.08 -5.04 18.05
N ASN A 101 3.39 -6.16 18.27
CA ASN A 101 1.95 -6.24 18.03
C ASN A 101 1.19 -5.24 18.91
N ALA A 102 1.56 -5.07 20.18
CA ALA A 102 0.95 -4.07 21.07
C ALA A 102 1.22 -2.62 20.60
N ALA A 103 2.45 -2.33 20.15
CA ALA A 103 2.81 -1.02 19.64
C ALA A 103 2.07 -0.69 18.33
N PHE A 104 2.00 -1.63 17.39
CA PHE A 104 1.31 -1.43 16.11
C PHE A 104 -0.22 -1.51 16.21
N GLU A 105 -0.77 -2.15 17.24
CA GLU A 105 -2.19 -2.00 17.61
C GLU A 105 -2.52 -0.53 17.95
N SER A 106 -1.66 0.11 18.75
CA SER A 106 -1.79 1.53 19.09
C SER A 106 -1.56 2.45 17.89
N TYR A 107 -0.56 2.16 17.06
CA TYR A 107 -0.30 2.88 15.80
C TYR A 107 -1.50 2.83 14.85
N ARG A 108 -2.07 1.63 14.64
CA ARG A 108 -3.27 1.43 13.83
C ARG A 108 -4.44 2.27 14.34
N ASP A 109 -4.69 2.28 15.63
CA ASP A 109 -5.82 3.03 16.22
C ASP A 109 -5.64 4.55 16.05
N LEU A 110 -4.40 5.04 16.14
CA LEU A 110 -4.09 6.47 15.97
C LEU A 110 -4.18 6.93 14.52
N TYR A 111 -3.65 6.15 13.57
CA TYR A 111 -3.49 6.58 12.17
C TYR A 111 -4.55 6.04 11.22
N PHE A 112 -5.24 4.95 11.59
CA PHE A 112 -6.26 4.29 10.76
C PHE A 112 -7.65 4.29 11.39
N GLU A 113 -7.80 4.76 12.61
CA GLU A 113 -9.10 4.76 13.33
C GLU A 113 -9.73 3.35 13.38
N GLY A 114 -8.92 2.32 13.67
CA GLY A 114 -9.31 0.91 13.71
C GLY A 114 -8.78 0.09 12.52
N GLY A 115 -9.34 -1.08 12.30
CA GLY A 115 -8.84 -2.07 11.35
C GLY A 115 -8.11 -3.22 12.05
N VAL A 116 -7.28 -3.96 11.32
CA VAL A 116 -6.52 -5.10 11.85
C VAL A 116 -5.04 -4.87 11.59
N SER A 117 -4.19 -5.17 12.57
CA SER A 117 -2.73 -5.17 12.42
C SER A 117 -2.14 -6.49 12.90
N SER A 118 -1.02 -6.88 12.30
CA SER A 118 -0.24 -8.07 12.72
C SER A 118 1.23 -7.85 12.45
N VAL A 119 2.07 -8.34 13.36
CA VAL A 119 3.52 -8.31 13.24
C VAL A 119 4.08 -9.70 13.44
N TYR A 120 5.01 -10.08 12.58
CA TYR A 120 5.72 -11.36 12.66
C TYR A 120 7.22 -11.14 12.52
N PHE A 121 8.03 -11.93 13.24
CA PHE A 121 9.49 -11.92 13.15
C PHE A 121 10.04 -13.33 12.92
N TRP A 122 11.17 -13.41 12.22
CA TRP A 122 11.93 -14.63 12.01
C TRP A 122 13.43 -14.36 11.97
N ASP A 123 14.21 -15.35 12.34
CA ASP A 123 15.66 -15.26 12.28
C ASP A 123 16.15 -15.56 10.87
N LEU A 124 17.22 -14.89 10.42
CA LEU A 124 17.88 -15.10 9.14
C LEU A 124 19.17 -15.92 9.32
N ASP A 125 19.55 -16.68 8.30
CA ASP A 125 20.73 -17.54 8.31
C ASP A 125 22.05 -16.77 8.48
N ASN A 126 22.09 -15.49 8.15
CA ASN A 126 23.25 -14.61 8.27
C ASN A 126 23.45 -14.02 9.69
N GLY A 127 22.69 -14.47 10.67
CA GLY A 127 22.73 -13.97 12.05
C GLY A 127 21.93 -12.69 12.28
N GLY A 128 21.27 -12.15 11.24
CA GLY A 128 20.29 -11.10 11.34
C GLY A 128 18.87 -11.62 11.61
N PHE A 129 17.90 -10.75 11.47
CA PHE A 129 16.49 -11.14 11.51
C PHE A 129 15.67 -10.26 10.58
N ALA A 130 14.49 -10.74 10.28
CA ALA A 130 13.53 -9.97 9.52
C ALA A 130 12.19 -9.93 10.23
N GLY A 131 11.35 -9.02 9.82
CA GLY A 131 9.99 -8.89 10.30
C GLY A 131 9.07 -8.32 9.23
N ILE A 132 7.79 -8.55 9.45
CA ILE A 132 6.73 -7.95 8.63
C ILE A 132 5.71 -7.28 9.54
N VAL A 133 5.33 -6.07 9.17
CA VAL A 133 4.23 -5.33 9.80
C VAL A 133 3.12 -5.17 8.76
N LEU A 134 1.96 -5.64 9.11
CA LEU A 134 0.77 -5.65 8.27
C LEU A 134 -0.32 -4.79 8.90
N ILE A 135 -0.98 -3.96 8.10
CA ILE A 135 -2.15 -3.20 8.54
C ILE A 135 -3.20 -3.25 7.44
N LYS A 136 -4.43 -3.60 7.80
CA LYS A 136 -5.58 -3.61 6.91
C LYS A 136 -6.70 -2.77 7.48
N LYS A 137 -7.20 -1.83 6.67
CA LYS A 137 -8.41 -1.07 6.96
C LYS A 137 -9.41 -1.23 5.84
N GLU A 138 -10.55 -1.79 6.17
CA GLU A 138 -11.71 -1.87 5.26
C GLU A 138 -12.68 -0.73 5.56
N GLY A 139 -13.28 -0.18 4.52
CA GLY A 139 -14.38 0.78 4.66
C GLY A 139 -15.66 0.05 5.08
N ASP A 140 -16.37 0.61 6.03
CA ASP A 140 -17.61 0.06 6.60
C ASP A 140 -18.84 0.14 5.68
N GLY A 141 -18.69 0.68 4.46
CA GLY A 141 -19.78 0.88 3.51
C GLY A 141 -20.84 1.92 3.94
N ALA A 142 -20.68 2.52 5.14
CA ALA A 142 -21.70 3.40 5.76
C ALA A 142 -22.03 4.67 4.96
N LYS A 143 -21.21 5.05 3.98
CA LYS A 143 -21.39 6.25 3.14
C LYS A 143 -21.55 5.93 1.65
N ASN A 144 -21.97 4.72 1.28
CA ASN A 144 -21.94 4.22 -0.10
C ASN A 144 -20.52 4.26 -0.70
N ILE A 145 -19.50 4.12 0.14
CA ILE A 145 -18.10 4.04 -0.22
C ILE A 145 -17.62 2.71 0.32
N SER A 146 -17.21 1.80 -0.56
CA SER A 146 -16.47 0.60 -0.21
C SER A 146 -15.01 0.79 -0.60
N GLY A 147 -14.13 0.24 0.19
CA GLY A 147 -12.71 0.39 -0.06
C GLY A 147 -11.88 -0.41 0.92
N CYS A 148 -10.60 -0.54 0.58
CA CYS A 148 -9.63 -1.20 1.42
C CYS A 148 -8.28 -0.50 1.29
N TRP A 149 -7.61 -0.36 2.40
CA TRP A 149 -6.22 0.05 2.49
C TRP A 149 -5.43 -1.07 3.14
N ASP A 150 -4.46 -1.63 2.44
CA ASP A 150 -3.53 -2.63 2.93
C ASP A 150 -2.12 -2.04 2.94
N SER A 151 -1.45 -2.06 4.09
CA SER A 151 -0.04 -1.71 4.25
C SER A 151 0.76 -2.95 4.59
N ILE A 152 1.81 -3.22 3.82
CA ILE A 152 2.74 -4.33 3.99
C ILE A 152 4.14 -3.74 4.13
N HIS A 153 4.78 -3.94 5.27
CA HIS A 153 6.11 -3.44 5.56
C HIS A 153 7.03 -4.60 5.92
N VAL A 154 7.90 -4.99 5.00
CA VAL A 154 8.93 -6.02 5.24
C VAL A 154 10.23 -5.32 5.61
N ILE A 155 10.83 -5.71 6.72
CA ILE A 155 12.06 -5.12 7.22
C ILE A 155 13.10 -6.20 7.49
N GLU A 156 14.27 -6.05 6.90
CA GLU A 156 15.45 -6.88 7.13
C GLU A 156 16.42 -6.12 8.04
N ILE A 157 16.93 -6.77 9.07
CA ILE A 157 17.81 -6.17 10.07
C ILE A 157 19.11 -6.97 10.17
N THR A 158 20.24 -6.29 9.94
CA THR A 158 21.58 -6.85 10.15
C THR A 158 22.26 -6.12 11.30
N GLU A 159 22.51 -6.82 12.41
CA GLU A 159 23.15 -6.25 13.59
C GLU A 159 24.66 -6.11 13.37
N ARG A 160 25.24 -4.95 13.72
CA ARG A 160 26.69 -4.64 13.66
C ARG A 160 27.14 -3.97 14.95
N ALA A 161 27.53 -4.73 15.93
CA ALA A 161 27.93 -4.27 17.26
C ALA A 161 26.85 -3.39 17.94
N ARG A 162 27.02 -2.06 17.97
CA ARG A 162 26.11 -1.09 18.58
C ARG A 162 25.22 -0.37 17.56
N GLN A 163 25.22 -0.82 16.33
CA GLN A 163 24.40 -0.31 15.23
C GLN A 163 23.70 -1.46 14.53
N ALA A 164 22.64 -1.17 13.84
CA ALA A 164 22.02 -2.09 12.90
C ALA A 164 21.72 -1.40 11.60
N HIS A 165 21.88 -2.15 10.53
CA HIS A 165 21.40 -1.80 9.21
C HIS A 165 19.98 -2.30 9.04
N TYR A 166 19.09 -1.41 8.64
CA TYR A 166 17.68 -1.70 8.40
C TYR A 166 17.38 -1.47 6.92
N LYS A 167 16.77 -2.47 6.28
CA LYS A 167 16.28 -2.38 4.91
C LYS A 167 14.77 -2.61 4.94
N LEU A 168 14.00 -1.56 4.67
CA LEU A 168 12.55 -1.56 4.68
C LEU A 168 12.01 -1.56 3.25
N THR A 169 11.17 -2.52 2.92
CA THR A 169 10.34 -2.52 1.70
C THR A 169 8.88 -2.38 2.11
N SER A 170 8.24 -1.32 1.63
CA SER A 170 6.85 -1.00 1.97
C SER A 170 5.99 -1.05 0.72
N THR A 171 4.87 -1.75 0.78
CA THR A 171 3.84 -1.78 -0.26
C THR A 171 2.52 -1.31 0.34
N ILE A 172 1.88 -0.34 -0.32
CA ILE A 172 0.52 0.08 0.00
C ILE A 172 -0.37 -0.29 -1.18
N MET A 173 -1.43 -1.04 -0.90
CA MET A 173 -2.50 -1.33 -1.84
C MET A 173 -3.75 -0.57 -1.43
N LEU A 174 -4.35 0.13 -2.38
CA LEU A 174 -5.58 0.90 -2.17
C LEU A 174 -6.59 0.53 -3.25
N TRP A 175 -7.81 0.30 -2.85
CA TRP A 175 -8.94 0.41 -3.76
C TRP A 175 -10.10 1.14 -3.08
N LEU A 176 -10.83 1.90 -3.87
CA LEU A 176 -11.95 2.71 -3.44
C LEU A 176 -13.03 2.67 -4.52
N GLN A 177 -14.24 2.34 -4.13
CA GLN A 177 -15.39 2.34 -5.01
C GLN A 177 -16.53 3.16 -4.39
N THR A 178 -17.06 4.08 -5.17
CA THR A 178 -18.27 4.82 -4.79
C THR A 178 -19.43 4.35 -5.64
N ASN A 179 -20.58 4.14 -5.00
CA ASN A 179 -21.81 3.75 -5.69
C ASN A 179 -22.91 4.78 -5.33
N LYS A 180 -22.80 5.98 -5.90
CA LYS A 180 -23.83 7.03 -5.72
C LYS A 180 -24.59 7.24 -7.01
N SER A 181 -25.88 7.04 -6.96
CA SER A 181 -26.80 7.28 -8.08
C SER A 181 -26.75 8.70 -8.63
N VAL A 182 -26.29 9.66 -7.84
CA VAL A 182 -26.28 11.11 -8.21
C VAL A 182 -24.90 11.57 -8.71
N SER A 183 -23.81 10.95 -8.30
CA SER A 183 -22.44 11.40 -8.64
C SER A 183 -21.67 10.44 -9.54
N GLY A 184 -22.30 9.37 -10.00
CA GLY A 184 -21.65 8.35 -10.83
C GLY A 184 -20.88 7.30 -10.02
N VAL A 185 -20.38 6.29 -10.72
CA VAL A 185 -19.54 5.22 -10.16
C VAL A 185 -18.09 5.64 -10.34
N MET A 186 -17.35 5.73 -9.23
CA MET A 186 -15.90 5.89 -9.24
C MET A 186 -15.30 4.58 -8.78
N ASN A 187 -14.35 4.06 -9.54
CA ASN A 187 -13.51 2.94 -9.15
C ASN A 187 -12.05 3.37 -9.27
N LEU A 188 -11.36 3.38 -8.15
CA LEU A 188 -9.97 3.80 -8.04
C LEU A 188 -9.21 2.70 -7.33
N GLY A 189 -8.07 2.28 -7.86
CA GLY A 189 -7.26 1.26 -7.21
C GLY A 189 -5.86 1.19 -7.79
N GLY A 190 -4.96 0.63 -7.02
CA GLY A 190 -3.58 0.40 -7.39
C GLY A 190 -2.70 0.10 -6.20
N SER A 191 -1.43 -0.14 -6.47
CA SER A 191 -0.41 -0.38 -5.46
C SER A 191 0.81 0.53 -5.66
N LEU A 192 1.49 0.83 -4.56
CA LEU A 192 2.71 1.60 -4.53
C LEU A 192 3.72 0.89 -3.65
N THR A 193 4.90 0.59 -4.19
CA THR A 193 6.01 -0.02 -3.44
C THR A 193 7.18 0.95 -3.36
N ARG A 194 7.80 1.05 -2.19
CA ARG A 194 8.99 1.86 -1.93
C ARG A 194 9.95 1.12 -1.01
N GLN A 195 11.25 1.32 -1.26
CA GLN A 195 12.33 0.79 -0.43
C GLN A 195 13.09 1.94 0.22
N HIS A 196 13.50 1.72 1.46
CA HIS A 196 14.33 2.65 2.23
C HIS A 196 15.33 1.87 3.09
N GLU A 197 16.56 2.36 3.15
CA GLU A 197 17.63 1.75 3.95
C GLU A 197 18.20 2.78 4.93
N MET A 198 18.56 2.34 6.14
CA MET A 198 19.06 3.22 7.19
C MET A 198 19.96 2.45 8.15
N ASP A 199 21.08 3.07 8.54
CA ASP A 199 21.88 2.63 9.69
C ASP A 199 21.45 3.40 10.94
N ALA A 200 21.15 2.69 12.03
CA ALA A 200 20.74 3.32 13.28
C ALA A 200 21.44 2.67 14.50
N PRO A 201 21.75 3.47 15.54
CA PRO A 201 22.29 2.95 16.79
C PRO A 201 21.27 2.10 17.53
N ILE A 202 21.77 1.10 18.27
CA ILE A 202 20.97 0.27 19.18
C ILE A 202 21.40 0.58 20.60
N ASN A 203 20.47 1.09 21.41
CA ASN A 203 20.63 1.37 22.84
C ASN A 203 19.28 1.33 23.53
N ASP A 204 19.25 1.58 24.84
CA ASP A 204 18.01 1.55 25.63
C ASP A 204 16.90 2.51 25.14
N GLN A 205 17.27 3.61 24.49
CA GLN A 205 16.32 4.58 23.92
C GLN A 205 15.98 4.30 22.45
N ASN A 206 16.89 3.67 21.73
CA ASN A 206 16.74 3.30 20.32
C ASN A 206 16.77 1.79 20.20
N THR A 207 15.73 1.13 20.64
CA THR A 207 15.53 -0.30 20.46
C THR A 207 15.24 -0.62 18.99
N HIS A 208 15.38 -1.87 18.59
CA HIS A 208 14.98 -2.28 17.24
C HIS A 208 13.54 -1.87 16.93
N LEU A 209 12.63 -2.08 17.89
CA LEU A 209 11.22 -1.72 17.72
C LEU A 209 11.02 -0.22 17.51
N ALA A 210 11.72 0.62 18.28
CA ALA A 210 11.64 2.07 18.12
C ALA A 210 12.22 2.55 16.77
N ASN A 211 13.31 1.95 16.30
CA ASN A 211 13.89 2.27 14.99
C ASN A 211 12.99 1.84 13.84
N MET A 212 12.44 0.62 13.90
CA MET A 212 11.48 0.10 12.93
C MET A 212 10.21 0.96 12.89
N GLY A 213 9.64 1.29 14.05
CA GLY A 213 8.43 2.10 14.15
C GLY A 213 8.58 3.47 13.49
N ARG A 214 9.69 4.20 13.80
CA ARG A 214 9.97 5.49 13.15
C ARG A 214 10.14 5.37 11.64
N MET A 215 10.83 4.32 11.19
CA MET A 215 11.10 4.10 9.78
C MET A 215 9.82 3.78 9.00
N ILE A 216 8.95 2.97 9.56
CA ILE A 216 7.64 2.64 8.97
C ILE A 216 6.73 3.85 8.96
N GLU A 217 6.63 4.60 10.07
CA GLU A 217 5.81 5.81 10.17
C GLU A 217 6.22 6.87 9.13
N ASP A 218 7.51 7.15 9.01
CA ASP A 218 8.06 8.10 8.02
C ASP A 218 7.78 7.64 6.58
N GLN A 219 8.03 6.36 6.29
CA GLN A 219 7.80 5.79 4.97
C GLN A 219 6.31 5.80 4.58
N GLU A 220 5.44 5.41 5.50
CA GLU A 220 4.01 5.38 5.25
C GLU A 220 3.44 6.79 5.05
N SER A 221 3.88 7.76 5.85
CA SER A 221 3.50 9.17 5.67
C SER A 221 3.87 9.70 4.28
N LYS A 222 5.08 9.42 3.81
CA LYS A 222 5.53 9.79 2.45
C LYS A 222 4.71 9.10 1.37
N MET A 223 4.40 7.82 1.54
CA MET A 223 3.61 7.06 0.58
C MET A 223 2.15 7.55 0.52
N ARG A 224 1.54 7.87 1.66
CA ARG A 224 0.20 8.49 1.73
C ARG A 224 0.14 9.82 0.99
N LEU A 225 1.13 10.69 1.16
CA LEU A 225 1.23 11.95 0.43
C LEU A 225 1.34 11.72 -1.08
N THR A 226 2.17 10.76 -1.50
CA THR A 226 2.33 10.39 -2.90
C THR A 226 1.02 9.87 -3.51
N ILE A 227 0.31 8.99 -2.82
CA ILE A 227 -0.98 8.46 -3.25
C ILE A 227 -2.02 9.59 -3.37
N ASN A 228 -2.10 10.48 -2.38
CA ASN A 228 -2.97 11.63 -2.42
C ASN A 228 -2.68 12.55 -3.60
N GLU A 229 -1.41 12.81 -3.89
CA GLU A 229 -1.02 13.63 -5.04
C GLU A 229 -1.38 12.97 -6.37
N ILE A 230 -1.10 11.67 -6.53
CA ILE A 230 -1.37 10.93 -7.77
C ILE A 230 -2.88 10.87 -8.05
N TYR A 231 -3.66 10.42 -7.07
CA TYR A 231 -5.08 10.15 -7.30
C TYR A 231 -5.97 11.40 -7.25
N PHE A 232 -5.63 12.38 -6.41
CA PHE A 232 -6.47 13.54 -6.19
C PHE A 232 -5.84 14.84 -6.68
N GLY A 233 -4.55 15.06 -6.46
CA GLY A 233 -3.84 16.29 -6.82
C GLY A 233 -3.71 16.45 -8.33
N LYS A 234 -3.20 15.45 -9.02
CA LYS A 234 -3.03 15.47 -10.48
C LYS A 234 -4.37 15.51 -11.21
N THR A 235 -5.35 14.72 -10.75
CA THR A 235 -6.70 14.73 -11.32
C THR A 235 -7.34 16.12 -11.19
N LYS A 236 -7.24 16.74 -10.00
CA LYS A 236 -7.73 18.11 -9.78
C LYS A 236 -7.04 19.12 -10.69
N LYS A 237 -5.72 18.99 -10.88
CA LYS A 237 -4.97 19.87 -11.77
C LYS A 237 -5.42 19.73 -13.21
N VAL A 238 -5.53 18.51 -13.74
CA VAL A 238 -6.02 18.24 -15.10
C VAL A 238 -7.40 18.82 -15.31
N MET A 239 -8.32 18.60 -14.36
CA MET A 239 -9.69 19.19 -14.43
C MET A 239 -9.67 20.71 -14.40
N SER A 240 -8.78 21.33 -13.62
CA SER A 240 -8.64 22.77 -13.55
C SER A 240 -8.04 23.33 -14.84
N ASP A 241 -7.07 22.65 -15.42
CA ASP A 241 -6.43 23.05 -16.68
C ASP A 241 -7.43 22.96 -17.86
N LEU A 242 -8.21 21.87 -17.95
CA LEU A 242 -9.29 21.73 -18.94
C LEU A 242 -10.33 22.85 -18.81
N ARG A 243 -10.73 23.18 -17.58
CA ARG A 243 -11.67 24.26 -17.31
C ARG A 243 -11.11 25.64 -17.64
N SER A 244 -9.80 25.84 -17.48
CA SER A 244 -9.11 27.07 -17.89
C SER A 244 -9.05 27.21 -19.40
N MET A 245 -8.81 26.12 -20.12
CA MET A 245 -8.81 26.11 -21.60
C MET A 245 -10.18 26.43 -22.17
N GLU A 246 -11.28 25.91 -21.59
CA GLU A 246 -12.63 26.27 -21.99
C GLU A 246 -12.90 27.77 -21.81
N LYS A 247 -12.53 28.34 -20.64
CA LYS A 247 -12.70 29.79 -20.39
C LYS A 247 -11.85 30.63 -21.33
N GLN A 248 -10.64 30.22 -21.66
CA GLN A 248 -9.78 30.93 -22.58
C GLN A 248 -10.35 30.91 -24.00
N SER A 249 -10.90 29.79 -24.47
CA SER A 249 -11.58 29.68 -25.75
C SER A 249 -12.88 30.53 -25.81
N GLU A 250 -13.60 30.61 -24.68
CA GLU A 250 -14.79 31.51 -24.62
C GLU A 250 -14.39 32.98 -24.64
N LEU A 251 -13.33 33.39 -23.97
CA LEU A 251 -12.81 34.76 -23.99
C LEU A 251 -12.30 35.14 -25.38
N GLU A 252 -11.58 34.26 -26.05
CA GLU A 252 -11.10 34.48 -27.42
C GLU A 252 -12.26 34.67 -28.41
N LYS A 253 -13.34 33.87 -28.29
CA LYS A 253 -14.54 34.00 -29.09
C LYS A 253 -15.29 35.33 -28.80
N GLN A 254 -15.36 35.73 -27.54
CA GLN A 254 -15.96 37.02 -27.16
C GLN A 254 -15.16 38.18 -27.73
N ASP A 255 -13.82 38.14 -27.64
CA ASP A 255 -12.96 39.17 -28.22
C ASP A 255 -13.08 39.24 -29.75
N GLU A 256 -13.23 38.10 -30.43
CA GLU A 256 -13.44 38.03 -31.87
C GLU A 256 -14.78 38.69 -32.27
N ILE A 257 -15.87 38.37 -31.55
CA ILE A 257 -17.18 38.95 -31.75
C ILE A 257 -17.13 40.48 -31.51
N VAL A 258 -16.50 40.94 -30.46
CA VAL A 258 -16.34 42.37 -30.15
C VAL A 258 -15.57 43.08 -31.24
N ARG A 259 -14.50 42.48 -31.79
CA ARG A 259 -13.76 43.04 -32.94
C ARG A 259 -14.62 43.13 -34.20
N GLU A 260 -15.39 42.11 -34.52
CA GLU A 260 -16.30 42.10 -35.67
C GLU A 260 -17.36 43.17 -35.56
N ILE A 261 -17.98 43.33 -34.39
CA ILE A 261 -18.99 44.38 -34.13
C ILE A 261 -18.34 45.76 -34.24
N SER A 262 -17.17 45.96 -33.65
CA SER A 262 -16.46 47.24 -33.71
C SER A 262 -16.09 47.64 -35.16
N ASN A 263 -15.61 46.69 -35.96
CA ASN A 263 -15.31 46.90 -37.36
C ASN A 263 -16.57 47.20 -38.18
N SER A 264 -17.69 46.54 -37.89
CA SER A 264 -18.95 46.79 -38.54
C SER A 264 -19.51 48.18 -38.23
N ILE A 265 -19.35 48.67 -37.02
CA ILE A 265 -19.75 50.04 -36.60
C ILE A 265 -18.85 51.09 -37.26
N ALA A 266 -17.54 50.88 -37.28
CA ALA A 266 -16.59 51.81 -37.92
C ALA A 266 -16.85 51.94 -39.41
N ASN A 267 -17.19 50.87 -40.11
CA ASN A 267 -17.53 50.89 -41.53
C ASN A 267 -18.89 51.53 -41.85
N ARG A 268 -19.83 51.57 -40.87
CA ARG A 268 -21.09 52.28 -41.02
C ARG A 268 -21.00 53.79 -40.72
N GLY A 269 -20.00 54.23 -39.98
CA GLY A 269 -19.78 55.65 -39.70
C GLY A 269 -18.94 56.39 -40.77
N ALA A 270 -18.46 55.67 -41.78
CA ALA A 270 -17.63 56.20 -42.88
C ALA A 270 -18.43 56.42 -44.21
N ASN A 271 -19.71 56.10 -44.23
CA ASN A 271 -20.66 56.40 -45.28
C ASN A 271 -21.69 57.42 -44.77
#